data_d54ffb26e01836ae3ec6ea4544c0655d
#
_entry.id   d54ffb26e01836ae3ec6ea4544c0655d
#
_cell.length_a   1.000
_cell.length_b   1.000
_cell.length_c   1.000
_cell.angle_alpha   90.00
_cell.angle_beta   90.00
_cell.angle_gamma   90.00
#
_symmetry.space_group_name_H-M   'P 1'
#
loop_
_entity.id
_entity.type
_entity.pdbx_description
1 polymer ?
#
loop_
_entity_poly.entity_id
_entity_poly.type
_entity_poly.pdbx_seq_one_letter_code
_entity_poly.pdbx_strand_id
1 'polypeptide(L)'
;NPADGYVTSRWIDLGFFNFQPSEVIRLLLPLSLVAYLCRRESSPRTSDWFITTIAAFICFYLVYRQPDLGTGLIVFVSGLIPVFLAGLPYRIILGYLIGLAIVTPYIWSNLLLEYQKQRILTLLDPEADPLGTGWNINQSQTAIGSGGITGKGYLEGTQSQLDFIPESHSDFIFSVI
;
A
#
# COMPACT_ATOMS: atom_id res chain seq x y z
N ASN A 1 -3.75 -9.15 -15.30
CA ASN A 1 -3.62 -10.47 -15.95
C ASN A 1 -5.01 -11.05 -16.16
N PRO A 2 -5.47 -11.33 -17.39
CA PRO A 2 -6.84 -11.84 -17.64
C PRO A 2 -7.09 -13.25 -17.09
N ALA A 3 -6.08 -13.91 -16.53
CA ALA A 3 -6.17 -15.29 -16.07
C ALA A 3 -7.03 -15.48 -14.78
N ASP A 4 -7.30 -14.43 -14.04
CA ASP A 4 -7.95 -14.56 -12.71
C ASP A 4 -9.44 -14.18 -12.70
N GLY A 5 -10.05 -13.91 -13.85
CA GLY A 5 -11.51 -13.67 -13.97
C GLY A 5 -12.03 -12.42 -13.25
N TYR A 6 -11.17 -11.62 -12.61
CA TYR A 6 -11.54 -10.37 -11.96
C TYR A 6 -11.34 -9.19 -12.92
N VAL A 7 -12.43 -8.64 -13.41
CA VAL A 7 -12.41 -7.38 -14.17
C VAL A 7 -12.04 -6.26 -13.22
N THR A 8 -10.78 -5.83 -13.25
CA THR A 8 -10.30 -4.71 -12.44
C THR A 8 -10.67 -3.40 -13.12
N SER A 9 -11.83 -2.84 -12.78
CA SER A 9 -12.26 -1.50 -13.24
C SER A 9 -11.63 -0.40 -12.39
N ARG A 10 -10.29 -0.36 -12.32
CA ARG A 10 -9.54 0.61 -11.48
C ARG A 10 -9.24 1.90 -12.21
N TRP A 11 -9.21 1.85 -13.52
CA TRP A 11 -8.77 2.93 -14.40
C TRP A 11 -9.93 3.47 -15.21
N ILE A 12 -10.04 4.78 -15.27
CA ILE A 12 -10.95 5.49 -16.16
C ILE A 12 -10.12 5.93 -17.36
N ASP A 13 -10.42 5.37 -18.52
CA ASP A 13 -9.78 5.76 -19.77
C ASP A 13 -10.40 7.09 -20.24
N LEU A 14 -9.57 8.14 -20.29
CA LEU A 14 -9.93 9.47 -20.78
C LEU A 14 -9.44 9.69 -22.23
N GLY A 15 -8.96 8.63 -22.89
CA GLY A 15 -8.50 8.64 -24.27
C GLY A 15 -7.04 9.09 -24.45
N PHE A 16 -6.56 10.05 -23.68
CA PHE A 16 -5.18 10.55 -23.72
C PHE A 16 -4.37 10.19 -22.48
N PHE A 17 -5.00 9.79 -21.39
CA PHE A 17 -4.38 9.17 -20.23
C PHE A 17 -5.38 8.32 -19.43
N ASN A 18 -4.87 7.36 -18.67
CA ASN A 18 -5.65 6.56 -17.75
C ASN A 18 -5.68 7.22 -16.38
N PHE A 19 -6.88 7.51 -15.87
CA PHE A 19 -7.09 8.15 -14.59
C PHE A 19 -7.48 7.11 -13.53
N GLN A 20 -6.76 7.10 -12.41
CA GLN A 20 -7.09 6.24 -11.28
C GLN A 20 -7.61 7.08 -10.10
N PRO A 21 -8.91 7.01 -9.75
CA PRO A 21 -9.49 7.80 -8.67
C PRO A 21 -8.84 7.59 -7.30
N SER A 22 -8.36 6.39 -7.00
CA SER A 22 -7.69 6.07 -5.72
C SER A 22 -6.39 6.84 -5.51
N GLU A 23 -5.67 7.24 -6.59
CA GLU A 23 -4.48 8.08 -6.49
C GLU A 23 -4.82 9.49 -5.98
N VAL A 24 -5.95 10.03 -6.42
CA VAL A 24 -6.44 11.33 -5.95
C VAL A 24 -6.93 11.24 -4.50
N ILE A 25 -7.66 10.18 -4.15
CA ILE A 25 -8.13 9.95 -2.78
C ILE A 25 -6.95 9.83 -1.81
N ARG A 26 -5.87 9.18 -2.21
CA ARG A 26 -4.65 9.03 -1.40
C ARG A 26 -4.06 10.37 -0.97
N LEU A 27 -4.18 11.40 -1.82
CA LEU A 27 -3.72 12.77 -1.52
C LEU A 27 -4.79 13.62 -0.83
N LEU A 28 -6.02 13.57 -1.30
CA LEU A 28 -7.09 14.43 -0.80
C LEU A 28 -7.60 14.02 0.57
N LEU A 29 -7.59 12.73 0.90
CA LEU A 29 -8.07 12.26 2.20
C LEU A 29 -7.27 12.87 3.36
N PRO A 30 -5.93 12.72 3.46
CA PRO A 30 -5.18 13.31 4.55
C PRO A 30 -5.32 14.83 4.62
N LEU A 31 -5.35 15.53 3.48
CA LEU A 31 -5.55 16.98 3.45
C LEU A 31 -6.93 17.39 3.98
N SER A 32 -7.98 16.66 3.62
CA SER A 32 -9.33 16.90 4.10
C SER A 32 -9.46 16.65 5.60
N LEU A 33 -8.81 15.60 6.12
CA LEU A 33 -8.80 15.28 7.53
C LEU A 33 -8.00 16.32 8.35
N VAL A 34 -6.86 16.79 7.83
CA VAL A 34 -6.12 17.92 8.44
C VAL A 34 -7.01 19.15 8.48
N ALA A 35 -7.63 19.53 7.35
CA ALA A 35 -8.52 20.69 7.30
C ALA A 35 -9.70 20.57 8.29
N TYR A 36 -10.25 19.37 8.47
CA TYR A 36 -11.31 19.12 9.44
C TYR A 36 -10.81 19.29 10.88
N LEU A 37 -9.66 18.71 11.23
CA LEU A 37 -9.10 18.76 12.58
C LEU A 37 -8.62 20.18 12.94
N CYS A 38 -8.05 20.92 11.97
CA CYS A 38 -7.57 22.29 12.18
C CYS A 38 -8.67 23.36 12.24
N ARG A 39 -9.93 23.04 11.87
CA ARG A 39 -11.06 24.00 11.97
C ARG A 39 -11.43 24.35 13.40
N ARG A 40 -10.97 23.57 14.37
CA ARG A 40 -11.26 23.81 15.79
C ARG A 40 -10.11 24.55 16.46
N GLU A 41 -10.44 25.59 17.22
CA GLU A 41 -9.48 26.33 18.07
C GLU A 41 -9.05 25.52 19.30
N SER A 42 -9.78 24.46 19.64
CA SER A 42 -9.53 23.57 20.79
C SER A 42 -9.04 22.19 20.36
N SER A 43 -8.41 21.48 21.28
CA SER A 43 -7.98 20.07 21.04
C SER A 43 -9.14 19.22 20.53
N PRO A 44 -8.85 18.27 19.62
CA PRO A 44 -9.87 17.38 19.05
C PRO A 44 -10.59 16.59 20.14
N ARG A 45 -11.89 16.44 19.99
CA ARG A 45 -12.73 15.64 20.88
C ARG A 45 -12.65 14.16 20.51
N THR A 46 -13.04 13.29 21.43
CA THR A 46 -13.10 11.83 21.15
C THR A 46 -13.95 11.51 19.91
N SER A 47 -15.04 12.24 19.69
CA SER A 47 -15.88 12.11 18.48
C SER A 47 -15.12 12.40 17.19
N ASP A 48 -14.19 13.34 17.20
CA ASP A 48 -13.44 13.74 16.01
C ASP A 48 -12.48 12.62 15.57
N TRP A 49 -11.91 11.90 16.54
CA TRP A 49 -11.08 10.72 16.27
C TRP A 49 -11.88 9.60 15.58
N PHE A 50 -13.09 9.33 16.06
CA PHE A 50 -13.95 8.32 15.43
C PHE A 50 -14.42 8.75 14.04
N ILE A 51 -14.83 10.01 13.86
CA ILE A 51 -15.27 10.52 12.56
C ILE A 51 -14.16 10.42 11.52
N THR A 52 -12.95 10.85 11.86
CA THR A 52 -11.80 10.80 10.94
C THR A 52 -11.38 9.37 10.62
N THR A 53 -11.38 8.48 11.62
CA THR A 53 -11.07 7.06 11.40
C THR A 53 -12.13 6.36 10.54
N ILE A 54 -13.41 6.65 10.77
CA ILE A 54 -14.51 6.12 9.95
C ILE A 54 -14.40 6.62 8.51
N ALA A 55 -14.08 7.91 8.30
CA ALA A 55 -13.88 8.45 6.96
C ALA A 55 -12.72 7.75 6.22
N ALA A 56 -11.59 7.55 6.90
CA ALA A 56 -10.47 6.80 6.35
C ALA A 56 -10.85 5.34 6.04
N PHE A 57 -11.62 4.70 6.90
CA PHE A 57 -12.10 3.33 6.70
C PHE A 57 -13.08 3.21 5.53
N ILE A 58 -13.97 4.18 5.34
CA ILE A 58 -14.88 4.21 4.18
C ILE A 58 -14.08 4.29 2.88
N CYS A 59 -13.09 5.19 2.81
CA CYS A 59 -12.21 5.30 1.64
C CYS A 59 -11.43 3.99 1.38
N PHE A 60 -10.88 3.39 2.43
CA PHE A 60 -10.26 2.06 2.35
C PHE A 60 -11.22 1.01 1.78
N TYR A 61 -12.43 0.92 2.33
CA TYR A 61 -13.42 -0.06 1.91
C TYR A 61 -13.83 0.09 0.45
N LEU A 62 -13.99 1.32 -0.03
CA LEU A 62 -14.30 1.59 -1.43
C LEU A 62 -13.18 1.12 -2.38
N VAL A 63 -11.92 1.35 -2.01
CA VAL A 63 -10.76 0.88 -2.79
C VAL A 63 -10.60 -0.64 -2.70
N TYR A 64 -10.81 -1.21 -1.51
CA TYR A 64 -10.81 -2.67 -1.32
C TYR A 64 -11.83 -3.39 -2.21
N ARG A 65 -13.03 -2.79 -2.41
CA ARG A 65 -14.06 -3.31 -3.32
C ARG A 65 -13.62 -3.33 -4.80
N GLN A 66 -12.56 -2.61 -5.17
CA GLN A 66 -11.93 -2.62 -6.49
C GLN A 66 -10.82 -3.69 -6.63
N PRO A 67 -10.86 -4.79 -5.93
CA PRO A 67 -9.83 -5.77 -5.54
C PRO A 67 -8.40 -5.21 -5.43
N ASP A 68 -8.25 -4.02 -4.79
CA ASP A 68 -6.94 -3.38 -4.60
C ASP A 68 -6.64 -3.17 -3.11
N LEU A 69 -6.23 -4.25 -2.47
CA LEU A 69 -5.88 -4.23 -1.04
C LEU A 69 -4.67 -3.33 -0.77
N GLY A 70 -3.66 -3.35 -1.64
CA GLY A 70 -2.42 -2.59 -1.48
C GLY A 70 -2.67 -1.08 -1.45
N THR A 71 -3.30 -0.55 -2.49
CA THR A 71 -3.68 0.87 -2.56
C THR A 71 -4.67 1.24 -1.45
N GLY A 72 -5.61 0.34 -1.13
CA GLY A 72 -6.54 0.55 -0.02
C GLY A 72 -5.82 0.76 1.32
N LEU A 73 -4.85 -0.09 1.64
CA LEU A 73 -4.05 0.05 2.87
C LEU A 73 -3.25 1.36 2.90
N ILE A 74 -2.66 1.75 1.77
CA ILE A 74 -1.93 3.03 1.67
C ILE A 74 -2.88 4.21 1.93
N VAL A 75 -4.08 4.20 1.33
CA VAL A 75 -5.12 5.22 1.57
C VAL A 75 -5.51 5.28 3.04
N PHE A 76 -5.73 4.13 3.68
CA PHE A 76 -6.09 4.06 5.09
C PHE A 76 -4.99 4.62 6.00
N VAL A 77 -3.75 4.14 5.81
CA VAL A 77 -2.60 4.59 6.60
C VAL A 77 -2.35 6.09 6.39
N SER A 78 -2.40 6.59 5.15
CA SER A 78 -2.24 8.03 4.86
C SER A 78 -3.30 8.88 5.57
N GLY A 79 -4.55 8.39 5.67
CA GLY A 79 -5.62 9.04 6.42
C GLY A 79 -5.42 9.01 7.94
N LEU A 80 -4.76 7.98 8.49
CA LEU A 80 -4.49 7.89 9.93
C LEU A 80 -3.32 8.76 10.38
N ILE A 81 -2.36 9.09 9.50
CA ILE A 81 -1.21 9.93 9.85
C ILE A 81 -1.62 11.28 10.44
N PRO A 82 -2.50 12.09 9.81
CA PRO A 82 -2.96 13.35 10.40
C PRO A 82 -3.66 13.16 11.75
N VAL A 83 -4.43 12.09 11.88
CA VAL A 83 -5.14 11.75 13.12
C VAL A 83 -4.15 11.51 14.25
N PHE A 84 -3.09 10.75 13.98
CA PHE A 84 -2.01 10.50 14.93
C PHE A 84 -1.26 11.79 15.30
N LEU A 85 -0.87 12.60 14.30
CA LEU A 85 -0.11 13.84 14.49
C LEU A 85 -0.92 14.92 15.25
N ALA A 86 -2.25 14.90 15.16
CA ALA A 86 -3.12 15.79 15.91
C ALA A 86 -3.22 15.45 17.42
N GLY A 87 -2.41 14.47 17.91
CA GLY A 87 -2.31 14.14 19.33
C GLY A 87 -3.32 13.09 19.79
N LEU A 88 -3.47 12.01 19.00
CA LEU A 88 -4.34 10.89 19.37
C LEU A 88 -3.95 10.32 20.75
N PRO A 89 -4.88 10.22 21.72
CA PRO A 89 -4.58 9.66 23.02
C PRO A 89 -4.09 8.22 22.95
N TYR A 90 -3.04 7.87 23.69
CA TYR A 90 -2.45 6.53 23.69
C TYR A 90 -3.45 5.40 23.97
N ARG A 91 -4.51 5.69 24.73
CA ARG A 91 -5.59 4.73 25.03
C ARG A 91 -6.36 4.32 23.77
N ILE A 92 -6.57 5.26 22.84
CA ILE A 92 -7.24 5.00 21.57
C ILE A 92 -6.29 4.23 20.64
N ILE A 93 -5.00 4.59 20.62
CA ILE A 93 -3.98 3.83 19.85
C ILE A 93 -3.95 2.38 20.33
N LEU A 94 -3.89 2.16 21.64
CA LEU A 94 -3.92 0.82 22.22
C LEU A 94 -5.21 0.07 21.84
N GLY A 95 -6.35 0.74 21.87
CA GLY A 95 -7.63 0.16 21.43
C GLY A 95 -7.59 -0.27 19.94
N TYR A 96 -7.01 0.55 19.06
CA TYR A 96 -6.84 0.18 17.64
C TYR A 96 -5.90 -1.01 17.46
N LEU A 97 -4.77 -1.06 18.19
CA LEU A 97 -3.83 -2.18 18.12
C LEU A 97 -4.45 -3.48 18.61
N ILE A 98 -5.20 -3.44 19.73
CA ILE A 98 -5.92 -4.60 20.25
C ILE A 98 -7.01 -5.04 19.27
N GLY A 99 -7.79 -4.10 18.75
CA GLY A 99 -8.82 -4.39 17.75
C GLY A 99 -8.23 -5.04 16.50
N LEU A 100 -7.11 -4.50 15.99
CA LEU A 100 -6.39 -5.07 14.85
C LEU A 100 -5.90 -6.49 15.16
N ALA A 101 -5.29 -6.72 16.31
CA ALA A 101 -4.81 -8.04 16.70
C ALA A 101 -5.92 -9.09 16.78
N ILE A 102 -7.12 -8.71 17.25
CA ILE A 102 -8.29 -9.60 17.33
C ILE A 102 -8.87 -9.88 15.94
N VAL A 103 -8.92 -8.85 15.07
CA VAL A 103 -9.57 -8.95 13.76
C VAL A 103 -8.66 -9.58 12.70
N THR A 104 -7.33 -9.45 12.83
CA THR A 104 -6.36 -9.98 11.85
C THR A 104 -6.53 -11.48 11.57
N PRO A 105 -6.69 -12.39 12.55
CA PRO A 105 -6.91 -13.81 12.25
C PRO A 105 -8.18 -14.07 11.45
N TYR A 106 -9.24 -13.32 11.73
CA TYR A 106 -10.50 -13.43 10.99
C TYR A 106 -10.36 -12.93 9.55
N ILE A 107 -9.66 -11.79 9.35
CA ILE A 107 -9.35 -11.25 8.01
C ILE A 107 -8.53 -12.27 7.22
N TRP A 108 -7.50 -12.84 7.84
CA TRP A 108 -6.63 -13.83 7.21
C TRP A 108 -7.40 -15.06 6.71
N SER A 109 -8.29 -15.60 7.54
CA SER A 109 -9.00 -16.84 7.21
C SER A 109 -10.18 -16.65 6.26
N ASN A 110 -10.89 -15.50 6.34
CA ASN A 110 -12.19 -15.35 5.68
C ASN A 110 -12.25 -14.25 4.61
N LEU A 111 -11.41 -13.22 4.69
CA LEU A 111 -11.53 -12.05 3.83
C LEU A 111 -10.43 -11.93 2.78
N LEU A 112 -9.23 -12.46 3.04
CA LEU A 112 -8.13 -12.41 2.08
C LEU A 112 -8.31 -13.46 0.99
N LEU A 113 -8.15 -13.02 -0.24
CA LEU A 113 -8.09 -13.90 -1.41
C LEU A 113 -6.74 -14.64 -1.43
N GLU A 114 -6.71 -15.85 -2.00
CA GLU A 114 -5.51 -16.69 -2.00
C GLU A 114 -4.29 -15.99 -2.61
N TYR A 115 -4.45 -15.23 -3.69
CA TYR A 115 -3.33 -14.48 -4.28
C TYR A 115 -2.79 -13.39 -3.35
N GLN A 116 -3.64 -12.79 -2.48
CA GLN A 116 -3.22 -11.78 -1.50
C GLN A 116 -2.43 -12.43 -0.35
N LYS A 117 -2.87 -13.60 0.10
CA LYS A 117 -2.14 -14.40 1.10
C LYS A 117 -0.77 -14.81 0.55
N GLN A 118 -0.73 -15.31 -0.68
CA GLN A 118 0.52 -15.69 -1.33
C GLN A 118 1.48 -14.51 -1.45
N ARG A 119 1.03 -13.31 -1.82
CA ARG A 119 1.89 -12.11 -1.84
C ARG A 119 2.49 -11.80 -0.48
N ILE A 120 1.72 -11.92 0.60
CA ILE A 120 2.23 -11.70 1.96
C ILE A 120 3.23 -12.78 2.35
N LEU A 121 2.95 -14.04 2.05
CA LEU A 121 3.85 -15.15 2.34
C LEU A 121 5.17 -15.04 1.55
N THR A 122 5.10 -14.71 0.26
CA THR A 122 6.30 -14.50 -0.58
C THR A 122 7.13 -13.29 -0.12
N LEU A 123 6.49 -12.26 0.45
CA LEU A 123 7.22 -11.14 1.03
C LEU A 123 8.00 -11.54 2.29
N LEU A 124 7.44 -12.46 3.09
CA LEU A 124 8.07 -12.96 4.32
C LEU A 124 9.12 -14.02 4.03
N ASP A 125 8.88 -14.85 3.02
CA ASP A 125 9.79 -15.93 2.60
C ASP A 125 9.83 -16.00 1.05
N PRO A 126 10.68 -15.18 0.41
CA PRO A 126 10.85 -15.22 -1.04
C PRO A 126 11.46 -16.52 -1.57
N GLU A 127 12.13 -17.29 -0.70
CA GLU A 127 12.78 -18.55 -1.07
C GLU A 127 11.78 -19.70 -1.19
N ALA A 128 10.57 -19.56 -0.64
CA ALA A 128 9.52 -20.57 -0.76
C ALA A 128 9.02 -20.76 -2.22
N ASP A 129 9.12 -19.73 -3.07
CA ASP A 129 8.79 -19.80 -4.51
C ASP A 129 9.85 -19.09 -5.34
N PRO A 130 11.07 -19.67 -5.47
CA PRO A 130 12.21 -18.99 -6.09
C PRO A 130 12.09 -18.81 -7.61
N LEU A 131 11.19 -19.51 -8.27
CA LEU A 131 10.97 -19.44 -9.73
C LEU A 131 9.68 -18.71 -10.12
N GLY A 132 8.80 -18.42 -9.16
CA GLY A 132 7.54 -17.71 -9.36
C GLY A 132 7.57 -16.28 -8.85
N THR A 133 6.67 -15.96 -7.94
CA THR A 133 6.53 -14.59 -7.39
C THR A 133 7.74 -14.14 -6.59
N GLY A 134 8.51 -15.05 -5.99
CA GLY A 134 9.77 -14.76 -5.29
C GLY A 134 10.92 -14.38 -6.21
N TRP A 135 10.90 -14.80 -7.50
CA TRP A 135 11.96 -14.50 -8.47
C TRP A 135 12.25 -13.00 -8.57
N ASN A 136 11.20 -12.20 -8.74
CA ASN A 136 11.34 -10.76 -8.92
C ASN A 136 11.97 -10.09 -7.69
N ILE A 137 11.57 -10.52 -6.50
CA ILE A 137 12.11 -10.02 -5.22
C ILE A 137 13.59 -10.39 -5.10
N ASN A 138 13.94 -11.65 -5.38
CA ASN A 138 15.32 -12.14 -5.31
C ASN A 138 16.22 -11.44 -6.32
N GLN A 139 15.76 -11.23 -7.57
CA GLN A 139 16.51 -10.49 -8.58
C GLN A 139 16.70 -9.02 -8.21
N SER A 140 15.67 -8.38 -7.67
CA SER A 140 15.74 -7.01 -7.18
C SER A 140 16.75 -6.88 -6.02
N GLN A 141 16.71 -7.79 -5.03
CA GLN A 141 17.68 -7.82 -3.93
C GLN A 141 19.10 -8.04 -4.42
N THR A 142 19.30 -8.94 -5.40
CA THR A 142 20.59 -9.20 -6.03
C THR A 142 21.10 -7.95 -6.76
N ALA A 143 20.22 -7.23 -7.47
CA ALA A 143 20.58 -5.99 -8.16
C ALA A 143 21.06 -4.93 -7.17
N ILE A 144 20.25 -4.66 -6.11
CA ILE A 144 20.57 -3.69 -5.06
C ILE A 144 21.87 -4.10 -4.34
N GLY A 145 21.99 -5.36 -3.93
CA GLY A 145 23.18 -5.86 -3.22
C GLY A 145 24.45 -5.78 -4.07
N SER A 146 24.36 -6.01 -5.38
CA SER A 146 25.49 -5.93 -6.29
C SER A 146 25.96 -4.49 -6.58
N GLY A 147 25.11 -3.49 -6.34
CA GLY A 147 25.43 -2.07 -6.51
C GLY A 147 26.22 -1.47 -5.35
N GLY A 148 26.17 -2.09 -4.14
CA GLY A 148 26.81 -1.53 -2.95
C GLY A 148 26.26 -0.15 -2.57
N ILE A 149 27.11 0.70 -2.01
CA ILE A 149 26.70 2.06 -1.56
C ILE A 149 26.69 3.07 -2.73
N THR A 150 27.55 2.91 -3.71
CA THR A 150 27.77 3.88 -4.80
C THR A 150 27.11 3.52 -6.11
N GLY A 151 26.51 2.32 -6.20
CA GLY A 151 25.98 1.77 -7.44
C GLY A 151 27.10 1.31 -8.38
N LYS A 152 26.72 0.70 -9.51
CA LYS A 152 27.65 0.24 -10.57
C LYS A 152 27.96 1.32 -11.61
N GLY A 153 27.20 2.37 -11.67
CA GLY A 153 27.29 3.41 -12.69
C GLY A 153 26.03 3.48 -13.57
N TYR A 154 25.87 4.62 -14.24
CA TYR A 154 24.70 4.86 -15.09
C TYR A 154 24.65 3.85 -16.25
N LEU A 155 23.56 3.09 -16.36
CA LEU A 155 23.34 2.02 -17.34
C LEU A 155 24.32 0.84 -17.25
N GLU A 156 25.10 0.67 -16.16
CA GLU A 156 26.03 -0.44 -15.96
C GLU A 156 25.47 -1.55 -15.06
N GLY A 157 24.19 -1.47 -14.69
CA GLY A 157 23.49 -2.48 -13.89
C GLY A 157 23.27 -3.78 -14.68
N THR A 158 23.95 -4.86 -14.29
CA THR A 158 23.89 -6.16 -15.00
C THR A 158 22.49 -6.76 -14.99
N GLN A 159 21.73 -6.62 -13.91
CA GLN A 159 20.38 -7.19 -13.79
C GLN A 159 19.33 -6.44 -14.62
N SER A 160 19.49 -5.12 -14.79
CA SER A 160 18.61 -4.31 -15.63
C SER A 160 18.93 -4.45 -17.11
N GLN A 161 20.21 -4.62 -17.50
CA GLN A 161 20.60 -4.82 -18.91
C GLN A 161 20.19 -6.19 -19.44
N LEU A 162 20.10 -7.21 -18.59
CA LEU A 162 19.71 -8.57 -18.96
C LEU A 162 18.20 -8.81 -18.87
N ASP A 163 17.41 -7.77 -18.61
CA ASP A 163 15.95 -7.84 -18.45
C ASP A 163 15.49 -8.90 -17.42
N PHE A 164 16.33 -9.17 -16.40
CA PHE A 164 15.98 -10.13 -15.35
C PHE A 164 14.97 -9.57 -14.34
N ILE A 165 14.74 -8.26 -14.36
CA ILE A 165 13.79 -7.59 -13.47
C ILE A 165 12.60 -7.13 -14.32
N PRO A 166 11.46 -7.83 -14.27
CA PRO A 166 10.25 -7.37 -14.93
C PRO A 166 9.75 -6.09 -14.23
N GLU A 167 9.05 -5.22 -14.98
CA GLU A 167 8.51 -3.95 -14.46
C GLU A 167 9.56 -3.07 -13.74
N SER A 168 10.77 -3.05 -14.30
CA SER A 168 11.93 -2.33 -13.74
C SER A 168 11.73 -0.82 -13.66
N HIS A 169 10.81 -0.24 -14.45
CA HIS A 169 10.50 1.20 -14.48
C HIS A 169 9.29 1.59 -13.62
N SER A 170 8.63 0.65 -12.95
CA SER A 170 7.51 0.89 -12.04
C SER A 170 7.75 0.30 -10.67
N ASP A 171 7.61 -1.01 -10.53
CA ASP A 171 7.59 -1.70 -9.24
C ASP A 171 8.99 -1.86 -8.62
N PHE A 172 10.03 -1.96 -9.48
CA PHE A 172 11.41 -2.21 -9.05
C PHE A 172 12.38 -1.10 -9.47
N ILE A 173 11.91 0.14 -9.53
CA ILE A 173 12.73 1.28 -9.97
C ILE A 173 13.99 1.48 -9.12
N PHE A 174 13.93 1.19 -7.82
CA PHE A 174 15.06 1.32 -6.92
C PHE A 174 16.20 0.34 -7.22
N SER A 175 15.90 -0.80 -7.82
CA SER A 175 16.91 -1.79 -8.23
C SER A 175 17.67 -1.40 -9.51
N VAL A 176 17.20 -0.36 -10.20
CA VAL A 176 17.80 0.14 -11.44
C VAL A 176 18.60 1.42 -11.22
N ILE A 177 18.24 2.20 -10.19
CA ILE A 177 18.93 3.45 -9.81
C ILE A 177 20.23 3.13 -9.06
#